data_29ffc3f58471fa8a015f192d23a95a28
#
_entry.id   29ffc3f58471fa8a015f192d23a95a28
#
_cell.length_a   1.000
_cell.length_b   1.000
_cell.length_c   1.000
_cell.angle_alpha   90.00
_cell.angle_beta   90.00
_cell.angle_gamma   90.00
#
_symmetry.space_group_name_H-M   'P 1'
#
loop_
_entity.id
_entity.type
_entity.pdbx_description
1 polymer ?
#
loop_
_entity_poly.entity_id
_entity_poly.type
_entity_poly.pdbx_seq_one_letter_code
_entity_poly.pdbx_strand_id
1 'polypeptide(L)'
;TTTVTWTVVDASGNVATATQIITVSDMTLPTITAPVAVSEVLTSGCTLTGVVLGTPVTNDNCAVASVTNDAPVAFPLGTTTVTWTVVDASGNVATATQLVTITDTILPSITAPLAITIDTNDDCYAINVALGTPVTSDNCSVVSVTNDAPASFPIGATTVTWTVVDGSGNVSTATQVVTVEDNQLPTIVAPIAINTTTNTGCTATGLVLGNPVTTDNCSVVSVTNDAP
;
A
#
# COMPACT_ATOMS: atom_id res chain seq x y z
N THR A 1 -39.48 43.19 19.74
CA THR A 1 -40.56 44.18 19.44
C THR A 1 -41.07 44.76 20.75
N THR A 2 -41.07 46.09 20.90
CA THR A 2 -41.55 46.81 22.07
C THR A 2 -42.65 47.76 21.61
N THR A 3 -43.77 47.79 22.35
CA THR A 3 -44.87 48.72 22.11
C THR A 3 -44.73 49.91 23.05
N VAL A 4 -44.61 51.10 22.50
CA VAL A 4 -44.62 52.38 23.24
C VAL A 4 -46.00 52.95 23.10
N THR A 5 -46.65 53.29 24.25
CA THR A 5 -47.94 53.97 24.28
C THR A 5 -47.71 55.45 24.55
N TRP A 6 -48.16 56.28 23.59
CA TRP A 6 -48.19 57.72 23.71
C TRP A 6 -49.55 58.14 24.32
N THR A 7 -49.52 58.98 25.32
CA THR A 7 -50.70 59.45 25.99
C THR A 7 -50.78 61.00 25.91
N VAL A 8 -51.88 61.55 25.49
CA VAL A 8 -52.14 62.98 25.53
C VAL A 8 -53.35 63.27 26.42
N VAL A 9 -53.22 64.28 27.24
CA VAL A 9 -54.29 64.74 28.12
C VAL A 9 -54.60 66.21 27.79
N ASP A 10 -55.92 66.61 27.59
CA ASP A 10 -56.34 67.97 27.34
C ASP A 10 -56.49 68.76 28.65
N ALA A 11 -56.74 70.09 28.55
CA ALA A 11 -56.95 70.95 29.70
C ALA A 11 -58.18 70.60 30.56
N SER A 12 -59.09 69.78 30.02
CA SER A 12 -60.29 69.29 30.67
C SER A 12 -60.14 67.92 31.30
N GLY A 13 -58.93 67.29 31.16
CA GLY A 13 -58.63 65.98 31.71
C GLY A 13 -59.01 64.81 30.77
N ASN A 14 -59.43 65.06 29.53
CA ASN A 14 -59.71 63.95 28.57
C ASN A 14 -58.40 63.35 28.09
N VAL A 15 -58.39 62.04 28.00
CA VAL A 15 -57.15 61.24 27.63
C VAL A 15 -57.38 60.57 26.31
N ALA A 16 -56.41 60.66 25.41
CA ALA A 16 -56.27 59.83 24.21
C ALA A 16 -54.91 59.14 24.17
N THR A 17 -54.88 57.94 23.61
CA THR A 17 -53.65 57.15 23.49
C THR A 17 -53.46 56.69 22.06
N ALA A 18 -52.14 56.55 21.64
CA ALA A 18 -51.71 55.92 20.40
C ALA A 18 -50.52 55.03 20.67
N THR A 19 -50.39 53.95 19.91
CA THR A 19 -49.26 53.00 20.06
C THR A 19 -48.26 53.11 18.91
N GLN A 20 -46.98 53.01 19.24
CA GLN A 20 -45.83 52.90 18.31
C GLN A 20 -45.15 51.59 18.56
N ILE A 21 -44.95 50.80 17.52
CA ILE A 21 -44.17 49.56 17.58
C ILE A 21 -42.73 49.89 17.21
N ILE A 22 -41.80 49.47 18.09
CA ILE A 22 -40.37 49.52 17.85
C ILE A 22 -39.90 48.08 17.69
N THR A 23 -39.31 47.75 16.54
CA THR A 23 -38.65 46.46 16.30
C THR A 23 -37.13 46.67 16.26
N VAL A 24 -36.41 45.94 17.11
CA VAL A 24 -34.96 45.84 17.10
C VAL A 24 -34.61 44.47 16.55
N SER A 25 -33.83 44.44 15.50
CA SER A 25 -33.33 43.20 14.86
C SER A 25 -31.83 43.16 14.99
N ASP A 26 -31.30 42.00 15.33
CA ASP A 26 -29.87 41.73 15.27
C ASP A 26 -29.53 41.19 13.88
N MET A 27 -28.54 41.82 13.25
CA MET A 27 -28.02 41.47 11.94
C MET A 27 -26.48 41.21 12.01
N THR A 28 -25.94 41.18 13.21
CA THR A 28 -24.51 40.92 13.43
C THR A 28 -24.27 39.42 13.30
N LEU A 29 -23.29 39.03 12.50
CA LEU A 29 -22.94 37.61 12.36
C LEU A 29 -22.17 37.14 13.61
N PRO A 30 -22.45 35.95 14.13
CA PRO A 30 -21.63 35.35 15.17
C PRO A 30 -20.22 35.08 14.68
N THR A 31 -19.27 34.97 15.59
CA THR A 31 -17.90 34.57 15.27
C THR A 31 -17.66 33.14 15.70
N ILE A 32 -16.84 32.42 14.91
CA ILE A 32 -16.40 31.06 15.23
C ILE A 32 -14.94 30.84 14.86
N THR A 33 -14.19 30.22 15.78
CA THR A 33 -12.85 29.70 15.55
C THR A 33 -12.90 28.19 15.72
N ALA A 34 -12.63 27.45 14.66
CA ALA A 34 -12.61 26.00 14.71
C ALA A 34 -11.48 25.48 15.62
N PRO A 35 -11.62 24.29 16.20
CA PRO A 35 -10.53 23.62 16.90
C PRO A 35 -9.32 23.41 16.01
N VAL A 36 -8.16 23.11 16.60
CA VAL A 36 -6.94 22.77 15.88
C VAL A 36 -7.15 21.53 15.02
N ALA A 37 -6.35 21.39 13.96
CA ALA A 37 -6.35 20.19 13.13
C ALA A 37 -6.05 18.94 13.96
N VAL A 38 -6.71 17.82 13.61
CA VAL A 38 -6.52 16.51 14.24
C VAL A 38 -5.75 15.61 13.26
N SER A 39 -4.79 14.85 13.79
CA SER A 39 -4.05 13.84 13.04
C SER A 39 -4.03 12.55 13.86
N GLU A 40 -4.57 11.48 13.28
CA GLU A 40 -4.70 10.16 13.92
C GLU A 40 -4.20 9.06 12.99
N VAL A 41 -3.86 7.91 13.57
CA VAL A 41 -3.33 6.74 12.86
C VAL A 41 -4.34 5.60 12.97
N LEU A 42 -4.56 4.87 11.86
CA LEU A 42 -5.38 3.66 11.86
C LEU A 42 -4.74 2.58 12.74
N THR A 43 -5.56 1.92 13.52
CA THR A 43 -5.18 0.72 14.29
C THR A 43 -5.72 -0.57 13.66
N SER A 44 -6.71 -0.45 12.78
CA SER A 44 -7.31 -1.54 11.99
C SER A 44 -8.28 -0.97 10.97
N GLY A 45 -8.56 -1.71 9.89
CA GLY A 45 -9.50 -1.28 8.84
C GLY A 45 -9.07 -0.01 8.12
N CYS A 46 -9.98 0.58 7.32
CA CYS A 46 -9.74 1.76 6.47
C CYS A 46 -10.44 3.03 6.95
N THR A 47 -11.07 3.01 8.10
CA THR A 47 -11.80 4.15 8.68
C THR A 47 -11.57 4.21 10.17
N LEU A 48 -11.56 5.42 10.71
CA LEU A 48 -11.44 5.64 12.15
C LEU A 48 -12.73 6.23 12.70
N THR A 49 -13.27 5.62 13.76
CA THR A 49 -14.43 6.13 14.51
C THR A 49 -14.00 6.73 15.84
N GLY A 50 -14.86 7.58 16.41
CA GLY A 50 -14.61 8.14 17.74
C GLY A 50 -13.51 9.21 17.78
N VAL A 51 -13.22 9.87 16.64
CA VAL A 51 -12.27 10.99 16.58
C VAL A 51 -12.78 12.15 17.44
N VAL A 52 -11.93 12.64 18.33
CA VAL A 52 -12.24 13.78 19.21
C VAL A 52 -11.88 15.08 18.50
N LEU A 53 -12.88 15.84 18.08
CA LEU A 53 -12.68 17.08 17.31
C LEU A 53 -12.33 18.28 18.20
N GLY A 54 -12.64 18.22 19.49
CA GLY A 54 -12.54 19.37 20.41
C GLY A 54 -13.79 20.26 20.36
N THR A 55 -13.67 21.47 20.91
CA THR A 55 -14.77 22.44 21.01
C THR A 55 -14.36 23.74 20.33
N PRO A 56 -15.15 24.28 19.37
CA PRO A 56 -14.85 25.57 18.77
C PRO A 56 -15.09 26.71 19.76
N VAL A 57 -14.38 27.83 19.55
CA VAL A 57 -14.63 29.07 20.30
C VAL A 57 -15.60 29.91 19.48
N THR A 58 -16.70 30.32 20.14
CA THR A 58 -17.76 31.12 19.50
C THR A 58 -18.08 32.34 20.33
N ASN A 59 -18.49 33.44 19.69
CA ASN A 59 -18.96 34.64 20.34
C ASN A 59 -20.00 35.36 19.47
N ASP A 60 -20.96 36.04 20.11
CA ASP A 60 -21.97 36.88 19.48
C ASP A 60 -22.34 38.05 20.38
N ASN A 61 -22.90 39.15 19.81
CA ASN A 61 -23.32 40.35 20.55
C ASN A 61 -24.61 40.14 21.35
N CYS A 62 -25.50 39.22 20.90
CA CYS A 62 -26.72 38.90 21.61
C CYS A 62 -26.71 37.54 22.28
N ALA A 63 -26.65 36.46 21.52
CA ALA A 63 -26.46 35.09 22.05
C ALA A 63 -26.21 34.08 20.92
N VAL A 64 -25.34 33.11 21.16
CA VAL A 64 -25.19 31.91 20.33
C VAL A 64 -26.33 30.94 20.64
N ALA A 65 -27.09 30.55 19.64
CA ALA A 65 -28.23 29.61 19.77
C ALA A 65 -27.81 28.16 19.57
N SER A 66 -26.91 27.88 18.60
CA SER A 66 -26.42 26.53 18.34
C SER A 66 -25.03 26.50 17.70
N VAL A 67 -24.33 25.41 17.96
CA VAL A 67 -23.04 25.06 17.31
C VAL A 67 -23.13 23.62 16.88
N THR A 68 -22.90 23.37 15.60
CA THR A 68 -22.95 22.03 14.98
C THR A 68 -21.74 21.81 14.07
N ASN A 69 -21.52 20.57 13.66
CA ASN A 69 -20.54 20.24 12.62
C ASN A 69 -21.09 19.13 11.72
N ASP A 70 -20.45 18.94 10.56
CA ASP A 70 -20.78 17.94 9.55
C ASP A 70 -19.85 16.73 9.57
N ALA A 71 -19.15 16.48 10.68
CA ALA A 71 -18.21 15.39 10.80
C ALA A 71 -18.88 14.03 10.53
N PRO A 72 -18.25 13.15 9.72
CA PRO A 72 -18.74 11.81 9.51
C PRO A 72 -18.58 10.96 10.78
N VAL A 73 -19.41 9.94 10.94
CA VAL A 73 -19.30 8.97 12.05
C VAL A 73 -17.97 8.19 11.98
N ALA A 74 -17.50 7.92 10.76
CA ALA A 74 -16.25 7.24 10.48
C ALA A 74 -15.44 8.06 9.47
N PHE A 75 -14.25 8.46 9.85
CA PHE A 75 -13.33 9.19 8.99
C PHE A 75 -12.58 8.23 8.08
N PRO A 76 -12.59 8.45 6.75
CA PRO A 76 -11.80 7.65 5.82
C PRO A 76 -10.31 7.98 5.93
N LEU A 77 -9.47 7.11 5.39
CA LEU A 77 -8.05 7.36 5.16
C LEU A 77 -7.86 8.66 4.34
N GLY A 78 -6.86 9.46 4.72
CA GLY A 78 -6.57 10.76 4.11
C GLY A 78 -7.12 11.93 4.92
N THR A 79 -7.35 13.07 4.27
CA THR A 79 -7.76 14.32 4.94
C THR A 79 -9.22 14.62 4.67
N THR A 80 -10.00 14.77 5.74
CA THR A 80 -11.40 15.21 5.73
C THR A 80 -11.49 16.64 6.26
N THR A 81 -12.20 17.52 5.58
CA THR A 81 -12.53 18.85 6.07
C THR A 81 -13.87 18.81 6.81
N VAL A 82 -13.86 19.15 8.08
CA VAL A 82 -15.06 19.28 8.91
C VAL A 82 -15.46 20.75 8.96
N THR A 83 -16.72 21.04 8.61
CA THR A 83 -17.30 22.39 8.69
C THR A 83 -18.07 22.55 9.99
N TRP A 84 -17.63 23.49 10.82
CA TRP A 84 -18.35 23.95 12.00
C TRP A 84 -19.28 25.08 11.63
N THR A 85 -20.50 25.04 12.13
CA THR A 85 -21.52 26.05 11.89
C THR A 85 -22.02 26.59 13.22
N VAL A 86 -22.01 27.91 13.39
CA VAL A 86 -22.61 28.61 14.53
C VAL A 86 -23.81 29.42 14.04
N VAL A 87 -24.90 29.37 14.79
CA VAL A 87 -26.13 30.16 14.56
C VAL A 87 -26.41 30.94 15.83
N ASP A 88 -26.69 32.25 15.69
CA ASP A 88 -27.13 33.09 16.80
C ASP A 88 -28.62 32.97 17.08
N ALA A 89 -29.13 33.70 18.10
CA ALA A 89 -30.55 33.72 18.48
C ALA A 89 -31.46 34.40 17.43
N SER A 90 -30.88 35.20 16.54
CA SER A 90 -31.60 35.94 15.47
C SER A 90 -31.58 35.20 14.14
N GLY A 91 -30.85 34.09 14.03
CA GLY A 91 -30.74 33.25 12.84
C GLY A 91 -29.55 33.60 11.92
N ASN A 92 -28.65 34.50 12.33
CA ASN A 92 -27.43 34.77 11.55
C ASN A 92 -26.46 33.60 11.70
N VAL A 93 -25.70 33.31 10.65
CA VAL A 93 -24.84 32.10 10.53
C VAL A 93 -23.41 32.47 10.19
N ALA A 94 -22.46 31.80 10.84
CA ALA A 94 -21.04 31.79 10.44
C ALA A 94 -20.48 30.37 10.46
N THR A 95 -19.42 30.14 9.70
CA THR A 95 -18.76 28.83 9.57
C THR A 95 -17.25 28.94 9.72
N ALA A 96 -16.62 27.85 10.18
CA ALA A 96 -15.16 27.66 10.19
C ALA A 96 -14.82 26.20 9.89
N THR A 97 -13.66 25.95 9.32
CA THR A 97 -13.24 24.59 8.93
C THR A 97 -12.12 24.05 9.84
N GLN A 98 -12.17 22.74 10.08
CA GLN A 98 -11.16 21.97 10.78
C GLN A 98 -10.69 20.81 9.88
N LEU A 99 -9.38 20.58 9.80
CA LEU A 99 -8.84 19.44 9.08
C LEU A 99 -8.68 18.25 10.03
N VAL A 100 -9.13 17.07 9.57
CA VAL A 100 -8.91 15.78 10.22
C VAL A 100 -8.17 14.89 9.24
N THR A 101 -6.95 14.47 9.60
CA THR A 101 -6.11 13.61 8.77
C THR A 101 -5.97 12.25 9.42
N ILE A 102 -6.33 11.20 8.69
CA ILE A 102 -6.17 9.80 9.09
C ILE A 102 -5.06 9.20 8.24
N THR A 103 -4.07 8.61 8.89
CA THR A 103 -2.94 7.95 8.23
C THR A 103 -2.94 6.46 8.52
N ASP A 104 -2.45 5.67 7.56
CA ASP A 104 -2.21 4.25 7.72
C ASP A 104 -0.70 3.98 7.73
N THR A 105 -0.22 3.33 8.76
CA THR A 105 1.17 2.92 8.94
C THR A 105 1.30 1.42 9.17
N ILE A 106 0.20 0.67 9.00
CA ILE A 106 0.18 -0.77 9.15
C ILE A 106 0.81 -1.38 7.89
N LEU A 107 1.81 -2.23 8.09
CA LEU A 107 2.48 -2.89 6.98
C LEU A 107 1.59 -3.98 6.39
N PRO A 108 1.51 -4.10 5.05
CA PRO A 108 0.84 -5.23 4.43
C PRO A 108 1.57 -6.55 4.76
N SER A 109 0.84 -7.64 4.83
CA SER A 109 1.40 -8.97 5.00
C SER A 109 1.64 -9.64 3.67
N ILE A 110 2.71 -10.44 3.57
CA ILE A 110 3.02 -11.27 2.40
C ILE A 110 3.59 -12.61 2.82
N THR A 111 3.07 -13.67 2.21
CA THR A 111 3.63 -15.02 2.27
C THR A 111 4.03 -15.43 0.86
N ALA A 112 5.33 -15.61 0.63
CA ALA A 112 5.86 -16.04 -0.66
C ALA A 112 5.36 -17.46 -1.00
N PRO A 113 5.31 -17.82 -2.30
CA PRO A 113 5.08 -19.19 -2.72
C PRO A 113 6.16 -20.14 -2.17
N LEU A 114 5.86 -21.43 -2.17
CA LEU A 114 6.81 -22.47 -1.74
C LEU A 114 8.07 -22.45 -2.62
N ALA A 115 9.18 -22.94 -2.06
CA ALA A 115 10.40 -23.17 -2.83
C ALA A 115 10.13 -24.13 -4.00
N ILE A 116 10.83 -23.91 -5.11
CA ILE A 116 10.71 -24.68 -6.36
C ILE A 116 12.05 -25.35 -6.62
N THR A 117 12.03 -26.63 -7.02
CA THR A 117 13.17 -27.33 -7.63
C THR A 117 12.75 -27.75 -9.02
N ILE A 118 13.54 -27.41 -10.04
CA ILE A 118 13.29 -27.71 -11.45
C ILE A 118 14.60 -28.08 -12.15
N ASP A 119 14.47 -28.81 -13.26
CA ASP A 119 15.61 -29.11 -14.11
C ASP A 119 15.92 -27.96 -15.07
N THR A 120 17.14 -27.94 -15.60
CA THR A 120 17.49 -27.05 -16.74
C THR A 120 16.58 -27.32 -17.94
N ASN A 121 16.14 -26.27 -18.63
CA ASN A 121 15.32 -26.37 -19.82
C ASN A 121 15.82 -25.54 -21.01
N ASP A 122 16.97 -24.86 -20.84
CA ASP A 122 17.65 -24.10 -21.88
C ASP A 122 19.15 -24.06 -21.57
N ASP A 123 19.94 -24.95 -22.19
CA ASP A 123 21.36 -25.16 -21.82
C ASP A 123 21.55 -25.34 -20.31
N CYS A 124 22.35 -24.49 -19.65
CA CYS A 124 22.64 -24.52 -18.22
C CYS A 124 21.67 -23.65 -17.40
N TYR A 125 20.53 -23.31 -17.92
CA TYR A 125 19.55 -22.41 -17.28
C TYR A 125 18.17 -23.02 -17.24
N ALA A 126 17.31 -22.44 -16.39
CA ALA A 126 15.87 -22.61 -16.50
C ALA A 126 15.21 -21.27 -16.86
N ILE A 127 14.39 -21.26 -17.89
CA ILE A 127 13.63 -20.11 -18.35
C ILE A 127 12.13 -20.37 -18.20
N ASN A 128 11.33 -19.29 -18.15
CA ASN A 128 9.87 -19.36 -18.01
C ASN A 128 9.42 -20.12 -16.74
N VAL A 129 10.13 -19.94 -15.65
CA VAL A 129 9.84 -20.60 -14.36
C VAL A 129 8.53 -20.05 -13.79
N ALA A 130 7.59 -20.96 -13.51
CA ALA A 130 6.30 -20.61 -12.91
C ALA A 130 6.46 -20.45 -11.39
N LEU A 131 6.66 -19.22 -10.92
CA LEU A 131 6.91 -18.91 -9.50
C LEU A 131 5.70 -19.11 -8.59
N GLY A 132 4.49 -19.13 -9.16
CA GLY A 132 3.25 -19.13 -8.39
C GLY A 132 2.80 -17.70 -8.02
N THR A 133 1.86 -17.62 -7.06
CA THR A 133 1.29 -16.37 -6.60
C THR A 133 1.44 -16.27 -5.08
N PRO A 134 2.01 -15.18 -4.54
CA PRO A 134 2.10 -15.00 -3.09
C PRO A 134 0.71 -14.70 -2.51
N VAL A 135 0.53 -15.00 -1.23
CA VAL A 135 -0.66 -14.61 -0.47
C VAL A 135 -0.37 -13.30 0.23
N THR A 136 -1.22 -12.30 -0.01
CA THR A 136 -1.05 -10.97 0.56
C THR A 136 -2.35 -10.50 1.23
N SER A 137 -2.22 -9.70 2.28
CA SER A 137 -3.36 -8.98 2.88
C SER A 137 -2.89 -7.70 3.56
N ASP A 138 -3.82 -6.77 3.70
CA ASP A 138 -3.63 -5.50 4.38
C ASP A 138 -4.92 -5.10 5.11
N ASN A 139 -4.84 -4.16 6.06
CA ASN A 139 -6.02 -3.62 6.76
C ASN A 139 -6.91 -2.77 5.85
N CYS A 140 -6.33 -2.12 4.83
CA CYS A 140 -7.04 -1.32 3.85
C CYS A 140 -7.00 -1.94 2.46
N SER A 141 -5.88 -1.88 1.76
CA SER A 141 -5.78 -2.37 0.40
C SER A 141 -4.35 -2.64 -0.03
N VAL A 142 -4.14 -3.73 -0.73
CA VAL A 142 -2.91 -4.00 -1.47
C VAL A 142 -3.01 -3.36 -2.85
N VAL A 143 -2.03 -2.53 -3.22
CA VAL A 143 -1.99 -1.82 -4.51
C VAL A 143 -1.10 -2.54 -5.52
N SER A 144 0.03 -3.09 -5.08
CA SER A 144 0.93 -3.80 -5.98
C SER A 144 1.62 -4.98 -5.32
N VAL A 145 1.90 -6.00 -6.13
CA VAL A 145 2.71 -7.15 -5.78
C VAL A 145 3.66 -7.40 -6.95
N THR A 146 4.96 -7.37 -6.65
CA THR A 146 6.03 -7.55 -7.66
C THR A 146 7.07 -8.53 -7.16
N ASN A 147 7.98 -8.97 -8.04
CA ASN A 147 9.15 -9.74 -7.69
C ASN A 147 10.34 -9.33 -8.56
N ASP A 148 11.55 -9.72 -8.11
CA ASP A 148 12.82 -9.45 -8.75
C ASP A 148 13.39 -10.66 -9.51
N ALA A 149 12.55 -11.64 -9.88
CA ALA A 149 12.98 -12.85 -10.58
C ALA A 149 13.72 -12.52 -11.88
N PRO A 150 14.88 -13.16 -12.12
CA PRO A 150 15.60 -13.00 -13.37
C PRO A 150 14.84 -13.70 -14.53
N ALA A 151 15.12 -13.28 -15.76
CA ALA A 151 14.53 -13.91 -16.95
C ALA A 151 15.03 -15.36 -17.14
N SER A 152 16.22 -15.69 -16.63
CA SER A 152 16.81 -17.04 -16.63
C SER A 152 17.44 -17.33 -15.28
N PHE A 153 17.22 -18.52 -14.77
CA PHE A 153 17.75 -19.01 -13.50
C PHE A 153 18.96 -19.91 -13.78
N PRO A 154 20.17 -19.60 -13.28
CA PRO A 154 21.34 -20.46 -13.41
C PRO A 154 21.18 -21.70 -12.53
N ILE A 155 22.02 -22.74 -12.80
CA ILE A 155 22.13 -23.91 -11.93
C ILE A 155 22.45 -23.46 -10.50
N GLY A 156 21.82 -24.14 -9.54
CA GLY A 156 21.91 -23.83 -8.11
C GLY A 156 20.72 -23.03 -7.61
N ALA A 157 20.86 -22.46 -6.42
CA ALA A 157 19.78 -21.76 -5.73
C ALA A 157 19.79 -20.25 -6.04
N THR A 158 18.66 -19.74 -6.52
CA THR A 158 18.40 -18.31 -6.70
C THR A 158 17.30 -17.90 -5.72
N THR A 159 17.53 -16.82 -4.98
CA THR A 159 16.50 -16.22 -4.11
C THR A 159 15.74 -15.15 -4.87
N VAL A 160 14.44 -15.30 -4.95
CA VAL A 160 13.51 -14.30 -5.51
C VAL A 160 12.85 -13.55 -4.35
N THR A 161 12.91 -12.23 -4.39
CA THR A 161 12.27 -11.35 -3.42
C THR A 161 10.93 -10.87 -3.97
N TRP A 162 9.87 -11.18 -3.25
CA TRP A 162 8.54 -10.66 -3.48
C TRP A 162 8.33 -9.39 -2.66
N THR A 163 7.77 -8.37 -3.28
CA THR A 163 7.48 -7.08 -2.64
C THR A 163 6.00 -6.78 -2.77
N VAL A 164 5.36 -6.44 -1.65
CA VAL A 164 3.97 -5.97 -1.60
C VAL A 164 3.95 -4.52 -1.12
N VAL A 165 3.10 -3.70 -1.74
CA VAL A 165 2.87 -2.29 -1.38
C VAL A 165 1.38 -2.08 -1.17
N ASP A 166 1.00 -1.41 -0.08
CA ASP A 166 -0.38 -1.03 0.22
C ASP A 166 -0.77 0.32 -0.40
N GLY A 167 -2.03 0.75 -0.17
CA GLY A 167 -2.56 2.02 -0.67
C GLY A 167 -1.94 3.26 -0.02
N SER A 168 -1.27 3.12 1.10
CA SER A 168 -0.60 4.21 1.85
C SER A 168 0.88 4.31 1.55
N GLY A 169 1.43 3.34 0.78
CA GLY A 169 2.84 3.26 0.43
C GLY A 169 3.68 2.47 1.43
N ASN A 170 3.08 1.76 2.39
CA ASN A 170 3.83 0.85 3.27
C ASN A 170 4.23 -0.40 2.49
N VAL A 171 5.41 -0.95 2.81
CA VAL A 171 6.06 -2.03 2.03
C VAL A 171 6.43 -3.20 2.93
N SER A 172 6.17 -4.42 2.44
CA SER A 172 6.68 -5.65 3.03
C SER A 172 7.28 -6.56 1.96
N THR A 173 8.18 -7.44 2.37
CA THR A 173 8.85 -8.40 1.48
C THR A 173 8.84 -9.81 2.04
N ALA A 174 8.89 -10.80 1.13
CA ALA A 174 9.09 -12.21 1.46
C ALA A 174 9.94 -12.87 0.38
N THR A 175 10.68 -13.93 0.70
CA THR A 175 11.59 -14.59 -0.24
C THR A 175 11.10 -15.98 -0.62
N GLN A 176 11.37 -16.36 -1.88
CA GLN A 176 11.16 -17.69 -2.44
C GLN A 176 12.49 -18.19 -3.00
N VAL A 177 12.83 -19.44 -2.76
CA VAL A 177 14.01 -20.07 -3.35
C VAL A 177 13.60 -20.87 -4.58
N VAL A 178 14.31 -20.63 -5.69
CA VAL A 178 14.24 -21.45 -6.91
C VAL A 178 15.57 -22.17 -7.06
N THR A 179 15.57 -23.50 -7.07
CA THR A 179 16.73 -24.34 -7.28
C THR A 179 16.64 -24.96 -8.66
N VAL A 180 17.68 -24.77 -9.47
CA VAL A 180 17.81 -25.37 -10.79
C VAL A 180 18.87 -26.48 -10.72
N GLU A 181 18.51 -27.68 -11.17
CA GLU A 181 19.36 -28.84 -11.20
C GLU A 181 19.60 -29.26 -12.65
N ASP A 182 20.81 -29.76 -12.92
CA ASP A 182 21.13 -30.43 -14.17
C ASP A 182 21.13 -31.94 -13.91
N ASN A 183 20.13 -32.60 -14.46
CA ASN A 183 19.97 -34.05 -14.38
C ASN A 183 20.19 -34.72 -15.76
N GLN A 184 20.63 -33.97 -16.76
CA GLN A 184 20.95 -34.50 -18.07
C GLN A 184 22.32 -35.19 -18.06
N LEU A 185 22.36 -36.45 -18.53
CA LEU A 185 23.61 -37.20 -18.61
C LEU A 185 24.43 -36.75 -19.82
N PRO A 186 25.77 -36.56 -19.67
CA PRO A 186 26.64 -36.28 -20.81
C PRO A 186 26.64 -37.44 -21.78
N THR A 187 26.86 -37.15 -23.05
CA THR A 187 27.07 -38.16 -24.09
C THR A 187 28.52 -38.31 -24.43
N ILE A 188 28.92 -39.50 -24.81
CA ILE A 188 30.30 -39.80 -25.26
C ILE A 188 30.26 -40.72 -26.46
N VAL A 189 31.04 -40.38 -27.49
CA VAL A 189 31.29 -41.22 -28.66
C VAL A 189 32.77 -41.56 -28.70
N ALA A 190 33.07 -42.84 -28.63
CA ALA A 190 34.45 -43.33 -28.68
C ALA A 190 35.13 -43.00 -30.02
N PRO A 191 36.46 -42.82 -30.02
CA PRO A 191 37.24 -42.69 -31.26
C PRO A 191 37.13 -43.91 -32.16
N ILE A 192 37.57 -43.75 -33.39
CA ILE A 192 37.57 -44.85 -34.39
C ILE A 192 38.43 -46.01 -33.89
N ALA A 193 37.97 -47.24 -34.13
CA ALA A 193 38.76 -48.44 -33.78
C ALA A 193 40.14 -48.42 -34.41
N ILE A 194 41.18 -48.79 -33.65
CA ILE A 194 42.54 -48.84 -34.06
C ILE A 194 42.86 -50.28 -34.36
N ASN A 195 43.33 -50.55 -35.60
CA ASN A 195 43.86 -51.81 -36.00
C ASN A 195 45.35 -51.67 -36.20
N THR A 196 46.14 -52.41 -35.44
CA THR A 196 47.64 -52.33 -35.50
C THR A 196 48.22 -53.71 -35.41
N THR A 197 49.51 -53.79 -35.75
CA THR A 197 50.31 -55.03 -35.61
C THR A 197 51.17 -54.96 -34.31
N THR A 198 51.53 -56.09 -33.76
CA THR A 198 52.44 -56.16 -32.61
C THR A 198 53.78 -55.51 -32.94
N ASN A 199 54.34 -54.72 -32.00
CA ASN A 199 55.58 -54.05 -32.14
C ASN A 199 56.65 -54.50 -31.06
N THR A 200 56.17 -55.14 -30.00
CA THR A 200 57.07 -55.65 -28.92
C THR A 200 56.51 -56.98 -28.39
N GLY A 201 57.10 -58.11 -28.80
CA GLY A 201 56.58 -59.43 -28.45
C GLY A 201 55.17 -59.65 -29.02
N CYS A 202 54.20 -60.04 -28.18
CA CYS A 202 52.79 -60.21 -28.55
C CYS A 202 51.88 -58.98 -28.21
N THR A 203 52.47 -57.79 -27.92
CA THR A 203 51.83 -56.60 -27.55
C THR A 203 52.09 -55.45 -28.52
N ALA A 204 51.21 -54.43 -28.52
CA ALA A 204 51.44 -53.16 -29.17
C ALA A 204 51.53 -52.08 -28.09
N THR A 205 52.58 -51.26 -28.13
CA THR A 205 52.79 -50.17 -27.16
C THR A 205 52.90 -48.82 -27.86
N GLY A 206 52.64 -47.73 -27.14
CA GLY A 206 52.72 -46.37 -27.66
C GLY A 206 51.57 -46.00 -28.61
N LEU A 207 50.42 -46.62 -28.45
CA LEU A 207 49.27 -46.33 -29.26
C LEU A 207 48.63 -44.96 -28.89
N VAL A 208 48.35 -44.20 -29.92
CA VAL A 208 47.56 -42.94 -29.76
C VAL A 208 46.12 -43.27 -29.94
N LEU A 209 45.37 -43.26 -28.85
CA LEU A 209 43.93 -43.68 -28.82
C LEU A 209 42.97 -42.71 -29.51
N GLY A 210 43.37 -41.47 -29.75
CA GLY A 210 42.47 -40.40 -30.19
C GLY A 210 41.65 -39.82 -29.03
N ASN A 211 40.90 -38.78 -29.34
CA ASN A 211 40.00 -38.13 -28.38
C ASN A 211 38.54 -38.53 -28.66
N PRO A 212 37.76 -38.93 -27.66
CA PRO A 212 36.32 -39.11 -27.83
C PRO A 212 35.62 -37.77 -28.06
N VAL A 213 34.46 -37.80 -28.70
CA VAL A 213 33.56 -36.66 -28.82
C VAL A 213 32.58 -36.73 -27.67
N THR A 214 32.52 -35.66 -26.91
CA THR A 214 31.59 -35.54 -25.76
C THR A 214 30.71 -34.33 -25.90
N THR A 215 29.45 -34.44 -25.49
CA THR A 215 28.52 -33.31 -25.42
C THR A 215 27.68 -33.43 -24.15
N ASP A 216 27.34 -32.27 -23.63
CA ASP A 216 26.47 -32.09 -22.49
C ASP A 216 25.76 -30.73 -22.65
N ASN A 217 24.61 -30.53 -22.03
CA ASN A 217 23.89 -29.24 -22.07
C ASN A 217 24.62 -28.16 -21.27
N CYS A 218 25.36 -28.55 -20.22
CA CYS A 218 26.10 -27.61 -19.38
C CYS A 218 27.59 -27.67 -19.61
N SER A 219 28.27 -28.70 -19.17
CA SER A 219 29.71 -28.87 -19.43
C SER A 219 30.20 -30.26 -19.09
N VAL A 220 31.19 -30.73 -19.84
CA VAL A 220 31.94 -31.93 -19.51
C VAL A 220 33.18 -31.55 -18.73
N VAL A 221 33.28 -31.98 -17.47
CA VAL A 221 34.42 -31.64 -16.60
C VAL A 221 35.66 -32.49 -16.85
N SER A 222 35.46 -33.77 -17.16
CA SER A 222 36.62 -34.68 -17.38
C SER A 222 36.22 -35.82 -18.33
N VAL A 223 37.21 -36.31 -19.05
CA VAL A 223 37.13 -37.51 -19.86
C VAL A 223 38.34 -38.37 -19.54
N THR A 224 38.15 -39.60 -19.14
CA THR A 224 39.19 -40.55 -18.78
C THR A 224 39.04 -41.84 -19.56
N ASN A 225 40.13 -42.61 -19.69
CA ASN A 225 40.15 -43.96 -20.21
C ASN A 225 40.92 -44.88 -19.25
N ASP A 226 40.76 -46.16 -19.39
CA ASP A 226 41.38 -47.21 -18.62
C ASP A 226 42.46 -48.01 -19.43
N ALA A 227 42.96 -47.40 -20.52
CA ALA A 227 44.00 -48.06 -21.33
C ALA A 227 45.22 -48.38 -20.49
N PRO A 228 45.76 -49.60 -20.61
CA PRO A 228 46.96 -50.08 -19.85
C PRO A 228 48.25 -49.35 -20.25
#